data_36be823974c7c052be6d0712afa1d080
#
_entry.id   36be823974c7c052be6d0712afa1d080
#
_cell.length_a   1.000
_cell.length_b   1.000
_cell.length_c   1.000
_cell.angle_alpha   90.00
_cell.angle_beta   90.00
_cell.angle_gamma   90.00
#
_symmetry.space_group_name_H-M   'P 1'
#
loop_
_entity.id
_entity.type
_entity.pdbx_description
1 polymer ?
#
loop_
_entity_poly.entity_id
_entity_poly.type
_entity_poly.pdbx_seq_one_letter_code
_entity_poly.pdbx_strand_id
1 'polypeptide(L)'
;GEVGKLDVQSSLLKLVEDAEIDLDERGSGVLASPKRARLLNPDSTFDNLFSTKHVLFVFCGAFTDLAENDGVTPDDLVEAGLIRELVGRLPVRVRLDALTADDLASILSASGPASPLTQIRGEFAAYGVDVDFSDCAISAWAERAFAERTGARGLATAVEDTLRGFKYELPGSGRDSLRVTADLVADSRGALARLLS
;
A
#
# COMPACT_ATOMS: atom_id res chain seq x y z
N GLY A 1 -13.77 -13.64 -19.97
CA GLY A 1 -12.90 -12.82 -19.11
C GLY A 1 -12.23 -11.64 -19.80
N GLU A 2 -12.00 -11.66 -21.11
CA GLU A 2 -11.31 -10.57 -21.83
C GLU A 2 -12.19 -9.35 -22.09
N VAL A 3 -13.48 -9.55 -22.37
CA VAL A 3 -14.42 -8.45 -22.68
C VAL A 3 -14.54 -7.47 -21.51
N GLY A 4 -14.57 -7.95 -20.26
CA GLY A 4 -14.67 -7.06 -19.09
C GLY A 4 -13.40 -6.25 -18.79
N LYS A 5 -12.22 -6.72 -19.20
CA LYS A 5 -10.96 -5.97 -19.00
C LYS A 5 -10.86 -4.78 -19.98
N LEU A 6 -11.31 -4.95 -21.21
CA LEU A 6 -11.35 -3.88 -22.21
C LEU A 6 -12.32 -2.77 -21.83
N ASP A 7 -13.48 -3.09 -21.29
CA ASP A 7 -14.48 -2.10 -20.85
C ASP A 7 -13.97 -1.21 -19.72
N VAL A 8 -13.25 -1.77 -18.75
CA VAL A 8 -12.66 -1.00 -17.64
C VAL A 8 -11.60 -0.03 -18.14
N GLN A 9 -10.69 -0.50 -19.00
CA GLN A 9 -9.62 0.35 -19.53
C GLN A 9 -10.18 1.47 -20.43
N SER A 10 -11.20 1.18 -21.22
CA SER A 10 -11.88 2.19 -22.04
C SER A 10 -12.60 3.25 -21.19
N SER A 11 -13.13 2.86 -20.03
CA SER A 11 -13.72 3.80 -19.07
C SER A 11 -12.66 4.68 -18.41
N LEU A 12 -11.50 4.11 -18.05
CA LEU A 12 -10.37 4.86 -17.51
C LEU A 12 -9.79 5.83 -18.54
N LEU A 13 -9.71 5.45 -19.81
CA LEU A 13 -9.25 6.32 -20.88
C LEU A 13 -10.05 7.63 -20.93
N LYS A 14 -11.36 7.55 -20.82
CA LYS A 14 -12.24 8.72 -20.80
C LYS A 14 -11.94 9.66 -19.63
N LEU A 15 -11.57 9.12 -18.46
CA LEU A 15 -11.22 9.93 -17.29
C LEU A 15 -9.89 10.65 -17.46
N VAL A 16 -8.93 10.03 -18.14
CA VAL A 16 -7.59 10.58 -18.39
C VAL A 16 -7.60 11.68 -19.47
N GLU A 17 -8.66 11.75 -20.27
CA GLU A 17 -8.81 12.68 -21.42
C GLU A 17 -9.52 14.00 -21.07
N ASP A 18 -9.23 14.64 -19.94
CA ASP A 18 -9.86 15.90 -19.53
C ASP A 18 -11.41 15.83 -19.55
N ALA A 19 -11.96 14.87 -18.80
CA ALA A 19 -13.40 14.65 -18.72
C ALA A 19 -14.08 15.59 -17.71
N GLU A 20 -15.30 15.96 -18.02
CA GLU A 20 -16.27 16.52 -17.07
C GLU A 20 -17.24 15.42 -16.64
N ILE A 21 -17.29 15.12 -15.36
CA ILE A 21 -18.11 14.06 -14.77
C ILE A 21 -19.26 14.69 -14.01
N ASP A 22 -20.47 14.28 -14.31
CA ASP A 22 -21.64 14.67 -13.53
C ASP A 22 -21.77 13.77 -12.30
N LEU A 23 -21.72 14.35 -11.11
CA LEU A 23 -21.78 13.62 -9.84
C LEU A 23 -23.22 13.32 -9.39
N ASP A 24 -24.23 13.87 -10.04
CA ASP A 24 -25.65 13.69 -9.66
C ASP A 24 -26.30 12.44 -10.25
N GLU A 25 -25.73 11.80 -11.25
CA GLU A 25 -26.29 10.57 -11.82
C GLU A 25 -26.10 9.36 -10.89
N ARG A 26 -27.03 9.21 -9.96
CA ARG A 26 -27.17 7.98 -9.16
C ARG A 26 -27.47 6.81 -10.08
N GLY A 27 -26.44 6.10 -10.55
CA GLY A 27 -26.57 4.77 -11.10
C GLY A 27 -26.26 4.56 -12.58
N SER A 28 -25.93 5.57 -13.35
CA SER A 28 -25.43 5.39 -14.70
C SER A 28 -23.96 5.84 -14.77
N GLY A 29 -23.05 4.91 -14.58
CA GLY A 29 -21.59 5.15 -14.69
C GLY A 29 -21.15 5.50 -16.11
N VAL A 30 -21.84 6.38 -16.79
CA VAL A 30 -21.53 6.84 -18.14
C VAL A 30 -21.40 8.35 -18.11
N LEU A 31 -20.27 8.83 -18.52
CA LEU A 31 -19.93 10.18 -18.89
C LEU A 31 -21.10 10.86 -19.63
N ALA A 32 -21.97 11.56 -18.90
CA ALA A 32 -23.00 12.36 -19.51
C ALA A 32 -22.33 13.55 -20.20
N SER A 33 -22.75 13.83 -21.42
CA SER A 33 -22.29 15.05 -22.10
C SER A 33 -22.84 16.26 -21.34
N PRO A 34 -21.98 17.22 -20.91
CA PRO A 34 -22.43 18.41 -20.15
C PRO A 34 -23.57 19.18 -20.81
N LYS A 35 -23.61 19.15 -22.16
CA LYS A 35 -24.69 19.74 -22.95
C LYS A 35 -26.04 19.08 -22.72
N ARG A 36 -26.08 17.80 -22.39
CA ARG A 36 -27.35 17.06 -22.21
C ARG A 36 -27.91 17.25 -20.79
N ALA A 37 -27.04 17.37 -19.78
CA ALA A 37 -27.45 17.66 -18.41
C ALA A 37 -28.11 19.06 -18.30
N ARG A 38 -27.55 20.10 -18.95
CA ARG A 38 -28.12 21.44 -19.02
C ARG A 38 -29.45 21.52 -19.76
N LEU A 39 -29.68 20.65 -20.75
CA LEU A 39 -30.95 20.58 -21.48
C LEU A 39 -32.06 19.93 -20.67
N LEU A 40 -31.74 19.04 -19.75
CA LEU A 40 -32.71 18.32 -18.92
C LEU A 40 -33.10 19.05 -17.63
N ASN A 41 -32.18 19.87 -17.08
CA ASN A 41 -32.39 20.66 -15.87
C ASN A 41 -31.83 22.07 -16.01
N PRO A 42 -32.55 23.02 -16.65
CA PRO A 42 -32.12 24.40 -16.84
C PRO A 42 -31.93 25.20 -15.55
N ASP A 43 -32.61 24.81 -14.47
CA ASP A 43 -32.63 25.48 -13.16
C ASP A 43 -31.70 24.86 -12.11
N SER A 44 -30.89 23.87 -12.45
CA SER A 44 -29.91 23.33 -11.52
C SER A 44 -28.75 24.31 -11.31
N THR A 45 -28.79 25.01 -10.18
CA THR A 45 -27.80 26.02 -9.77
C THR A 45 -26.52 25.40 -9.20
N PHE A 46 -26.42 24.11 -9.15
CA PHE A 46 -25.21 23.42 -8.73
C PHE A 46 -24.53 22.79 -9.94
N ASP A 47 -23.37 23.32 -10.30
CA ASP A 47 -22.43 22.66 -11.21
C ASP A 47 -21.82 21.46 -10.46
N ASN A 48 -22.55 20.34 -10.42
CA ASN A 48 -22.03 19.05 -9.90
C ASN A 48 -21.06 18.40 -10.90
N LEU A 49 -20.51 19.19 -11.81
CA LEU A 49 -19.52 18.76 -12.80
C LEU A 49 -18.14 18.76 -12.17
N PHE A 50 -17.54 17.59 -12.08
CA PHE A 50 -16.15 17.42 -11.67
C PHE A 50 -15.27 17.34 -12.90
N SER A 51 -14.29 18.26 -13.03
CA SER A 51 -13.31 18.23 -14.11
C SER A 51 -12.06 17.45 -13.71
N THR A 52 -11.65 16.51 -14.53
CA THR A 52 -10.41 15.75 -14.34
C THR A 52 -9.16 16.47 -14.84
N LYS A 53 -9.28 17.65 -15.44
CA LYS A 53 -8.20 18.42 -16.08
C LYS A 53 -6.97 18.63 -15.18
N HIS A 54 -7.18 18.77 -13.87
CA HIS A 54 -6.10 19.02 -12.89
C HIS A 54 -5.86 17.83 -11.97
N VAL A 55 -6.28 16.62 -12.37
CA VAL A 55 -6.07 15.39 -11.63
C VAL A 55 -4.82 14.68 -12.14
N LEU A 56 -3.91 14.36 -11.23
CA LEU A 56 -2.80 13.47 -11.54
C LEU A 56 -3.28 12.02 -11.46
N PHE A 57 -3.18 11.29 -12.57
CA PHE A 57 -3.46 9.87 -12.61
C PHE A 57 -2.17 9.07 -12.48
N VAL A 58 -2.14 8.16 -11.50
CA VAL A 58 -1.02 7.23 -11.29
C VAL A 58 -1.55 5.80 -11.43
N PHE A 59 -1.03 5.07 -12.40
CA PHE A 59 -1.36 3.67 -12.63
C PHE A 59 -0.23 2.78 -12.11
N CYS A 60 -0.57 1.81 -11.29
CA CYS A 60 0.39 0.86 -10.74
C CYS A 60 0.02 -0.56 -11.15
N GLY A 61 1.01 -1.37 -11.48
CA GLY A 61 0.84 -2.77 -11.84
C GLY A 61 2.08 -3.59 -11.48
N ALA A 62 1.91 -4.87 -11.24
CA ALA A 62 3.02 -5.76 -10.92
C ALA A 62 3.89 -6.08 -12.15
N PHE A 63 3.29 -6.24 -13.33
CA PHE A 63 3.97 -6.50 -14.61
C PHE A 63 5.17 -7.46 -14.47
N THR A 64 4.96 -8.60 -13.83
CA THR A 64 6.01 -9.55 -13.46
C THR A 64 6.86 -10.02 -14.64
N ASP A 65 6.23 -10.14 -15.82
CA ASP A 65 6.90 -10.59 -17.06
C ASP A 65 7.82 -9.51 -17.66
N LEU A 66 7.68 -8.25 -17.22
CA LEU A 66 8.49 -7.11 -17.66
C LEU A 66 9.61 -6.76 -16.68
N ALA A 67 9.70 -7.46 -15.55
CA ALA A 67 10.61 -7.11 -14.44
C ALA A 67 12.10 -7.21 -14.81
N GLU A 68 12.46 -7.97 -15.85
CA GLU A 68 13.85 -8.21 -16.25
C GLU A 68 14.36 -7.23 -17.33
N ASN A 69 13.49 -6.39 -17.90
CA ASN A 69 13.88 -5.47 -18.98
C ASN A 69 14.46 -4.17 -18.43
N ASP A 70 15.58 -3.69 -19.01
CA ASP A 70 16.26 -2.43 -18.63
C ASP A 70 15.45 -1.14 -18.94
N GLY A 71 14.24 -1.26 -19.37
CA GLY A 71 13.30 -0.17 -19.62
C GLY A 71 11.98 -0.72 -20.13
N VAL A 72 10.88 -0.16 -19.65
CA VAL A 72 9.54 -0.56 -20.08
C VAL A 72 9.13 0.30 -21.27
N THR A 73 9.00 -0.33 -22.43
CA THR A 73 8.53 0.31 -23.66
C THR A 73 6.99 0.37 -23.71
N PRO A 74 6.40 1.24 -24.57
CA PRO A 74 4.96 1.22 -24.80
C PRO A 74 4.44 -0.13 -25.30
N ASP A 75 5.21 -0.80 -26.13
CA ASP A 75 4.81 -2.09 -26.70
C ASP A 75 4.82 -3.21 -25.67
N ASP A 76 5.79 -3.22 -24.73
CA ASP A 76 5.80 -4.16 -23.60
C ASP A 76 4.51 -4.06 -22.76
N LEU A 77 4.04 -2.83 -22.52
CA LEU A 77 2.79 -2.61 -21.77
C LEU A 77 1.55 -3.07 -22.54
N VAL A 78 1.57 -2.92 -23.86
CA VAL A 78 0.48 -3.44 -24.73
C VAL A 78 0.50 -4.97 -24.73
N GLU A 79 1.66 -5.61 -24.81
CA GLU A 79 1.80 -7.07 -24.71
C GLU A 79 1.37 -7.60 -23.35
N ALA A 80 1.61 -6.81 -22.29
CA ALA A 80 1.13 -7.10 -20.94
C ALA A 80 -0.39 -6.90 -20.76
N GLY A 81 -1.11 -6.45 -21.80
CA GLY A 81 -2.57 -6.39 -21.85
C GLY A 81 -3.18 -5.01 -21.62
N LEU A 82 -2.39 -3.93 -21.66
CA LEU A 82 -2.93 -2.57 -21.69
C LEU A 82 -3.34 -2.18 -23.11
N ILE A 83 -4.45 -1.44 -23.24
CA ILE A 83 -4.85 -0.91 -24.55
C ILE A 83 -3.86 0.19 -24.99
N ARG A 84 -3.53 0.21 -26.27
CA ARG A 84 -2.54 1.12 -26.86
C ARG A 84 -2.89 2.59 -26.63
N GLU A 85 -4.15 2.93 -26.68
CA GLU A 85 -4.65 4.30 -26.45
C GLU A 85 -4.36 4.76 -25.02
N LEU A 86 -4.56 3.90 -24.02
CA LEU A 86 -4.26 4.21 -22.61
C LEU A 86 -2.75 4.37 -22.42
N VAL A 87 -1.94 3.48 -23.00
CA VAL A 87 -0.48 3.58 -22.93
C VAL A 87 0.02 4.90 -23.54
N GLY A 88 -0.61 5.35 -24.62
CA GLY A 88 -0.30 6.65 -25.25
C GLY A 88 -0.59 7.86 -24.38
N ARG A 89 -1.50 7.73 -23.39
CA ARG A 89 -1.82 8.79 -22.41
C ARG A 89 -0.95 8.75 -21.16
N LEU A 90 -0.06 7.76 -21.04
CA LEU A 90 0.86 7.58 -19.91
C LEU A 90 2.31 7.85 -20.35
N PRO A 91 2.69 9.12 -20.52
CA PRO A 91 4.01 9.46 -21.07
C PRO A 91 5.15 9.17 -20.09
N VAL A 92 4.88 9.23 -18.78
CA VAL A 92 5.87 8.94 -17.74
C VAL A 92 5.71 7.48 -17.28
N ARG A 93 6.77 6.71 -17.43
CA ARG A 93 6.85 5.33 -17.01
C ARG A 93 8.02 5.20 -16.04
N VAL A 94 7.74 4.63 -14.88
CA VAL A 94 8.73 4.45 -13.82
C VAL A 94 8.71 2.98 -13.41
N ARG A 95 9.86 2.33 -13.46
CA ARG A 95 10.06 1.02 -12.87
C ARG A 95 10.49 1.19 -11.41
N LEU A 96 9.91 0.39 -10.54
CA LEU A 96 10.34 0.29 -9.15
C LEU A 96 11.17 -0.97 -8.99
N ASP A 97 12.35 -0.83 -8.41
CA ASP A 97 13.20 -1.98 -8.09
C ASP A 97 12.65 -2.76 -6.89
N ALA A 98 13.06 -4.02 -6.76
CA ALA A 98 12.74 -4.81 -5.59
C ALA A 98 13.40 -4.20 -4.35
N LEU A 99 12.67 -4.19 -3.23
CA LEU A 99 13.20 -3.70 -1.95
C LEU A 99 14.33 -4.61 -1.47
N THR A 100 15.42 -4.00 -1.01
CA THR A 100 16.51 -4.69 -0.31
C THR A 100 16.16 -4.87 1.17
N ALA A 101 16.97 -5.67 1.90
CA ALA A 101 16.83 -5.79 3.34
C ALA A 101 17.03 -4.44 4.05
N ASP A 102 17.96 -3.59 3.56
CA ASP A 102 18.21 -2.26 4.11
C ASP A 102 17.01 -1.31 3.87
N ASP A 103 16.37 -1.40 2.71
CA ASP A 103 15.14 -0.64 2.44
C ASP A 103 14.02 -1.06 3.39
N LEU A 104 13.86 -2.36 3.62
CA LEU A 104 12.88 -2.91 4.55
C LEU A 104 13.15 -2.47 6.00
N ALA A 105 14.41 -2.45 6.42
CA ALA A 105 14.81 -1.92 7.73
C ALA A 105 14.50 -0.42 7.85
N SER A 106 14.78 0.35 6.80
CA SER A 106 14.47 1.78 6.73
C SER A 106 12.96 2.05 6.81
N ILE A 107 12.16 1.26 6.11
CA ILE A 107 10.68 1.34 6.16
C ILE A 107 10.18 1.04 7.56
N LEU A 108 10.72 0.02 8.22
CA LEU A 108 10.31 -0.36 9.58
C LEU A 108 10.71 0.70 10.61
N SER A 109 11.87 1.33 10.44
CA SER A 109 12.37 2.40 11.31
C SER A 109 11.70 3.75 11.07
N ALA A 110 10.98 3.91 9.95
CA ALA A 110 10.35 5.19 9.62
C ALA A 110 9.39 5.65 10.71
N SER A 111 9.53 6.92 11.12
CA SER A 111 8.67 7.52 12.13
C SER A 111 7.34 7.95 11.50
N GLY A 112 6.24 7.65 12.18
CA GLY A 112 4.92 8.11 11.77
C GLY A 112 3.78 7.23 12.30
N PRO A 113 2.54 7.72 12.27
CA PRO A 113 1.39 6.98 12.81
C PRO A 113 1.09 5.68 12.04
N ALA A 114 1.54 5.58 10.81
CA ALA A 114 1.39 4.38 9.97
C ALA A 114 2.53 3.36 10.18
N SER A 115 3.59 3.70 10.93
CA SER A 115 4.69 2.76 11.21
C SER A 115 4.21 1.62 12.10
N PRO A 116 4.48 0.34 11.72
CA PRO A 116 4.14 -0.81 12.55
C PRO A 116 4.71 -0.72 13.97
N LEU A 117 5.94 -0.24 14.13
CA LEU A 117 6.58 -0.11 15.44
C LEU A 117 5.91 0.97 16.30
N THR A 118 5.47 2.07 15.69
CA THR A 118 4.72 3.11 16.40
C THR A 118 3.37 2.61 16.89
N GLN A 119 2.66 1.83 16.07
CA GLN A 119 1.39 1.23 16.45
C GLN A 119 1.57 0.25 17.62
N ILE A 120 2.57 -0.61 17.55
CA ILE A 120 2.87 -1.59 18.61
C ILE A 120 3.28 -0.90 19.92
N ARG A 121 4.10 0.15 19.87
CA ARG A 121 4.37 0.95 21.09
C ARG A 121 3.10 1.47 21.72
N GLY A 122 2.18 2.01 20.90
CA GLY A 122 0.89 2.47 21.38
C GLY A 122 0.03 1.39 22.02
N GLU A 123 0.02 0.20 21.44
CA GLU A 123 -0.72 -0.95 21.99
C GLU A 123 -0.17 -1.40 23.33
N PHE A 124 1.14 -1.53 23.49
CA PHE A 124 1.77 -1.90 24.76
C PHE A 124 1.63 -0.78 25.81
N ALA A 125 1.78 0.48 25.41
CA ALA A 125 1.64 1.63 26.29
C ALA A 125 0.22 1.72 26.89
N ALA A 126 -0.81 1.29 26.17
CA ALA A 126 -2.18 1.20 26.70
C ALA A 126 -2.31 0.24 27.90
N TYR A 127 -1.39 -0.71 28.05
CA TYR A 127 -1.29 -1.63 29.17
C TYR A 127 -0.18 -1.25 30.18
N GLY A 128 0.43 -0.06 30.03
CA GLY A 128 1.48 0.42 30.91
C GLY A 128 2.86 -0.21 30.67
N VAL A 129 3.07 -0.82 29.49
CA VAL A 129 4.35 -1.43 29.12
C VAL A 129 5.06 -0.55 28.09
N ASP A 130 6.26 -0.08 28.40
CA ASP A 130 7.13 0.64 27.47
C ASP A 130 7.93 -0.36 26.62
N VAL A 131 7.95 -0.16 25.28
CA VAL A 131 8.64 -1.07 24.36
C VAL A 131 9.73 -0.32 23.59
N ASP A 132 10.96 -0.82 23.74
CA ASP A 132 12.12 -0.38 22.97
C ASP A 132 12.55 -1.43 21.94
N PHE A 133 12.80 -0.97 20.71
CA PHE A 133 13.25 -1.81 19.61
C PHE A 133 14.70 -1.46 19.30
N SER A 134 15.59 -2.45 19.43
CA SER A 134 16.98 -2.29 19.04
C SER A 134 17.14 -2.35 17.51
N ASP A 135 18.17 -1.67 16.98
CA ASP A 135 18.48 -1.69 15.54
C ASP A 135 18.70 -3.13 15.02
N CYS A 136 19.31 -3.99 15.83
CA CYS A 136 19.51 -5.39 15.47
C CYS A 136 18.20 -6.19 15.39
N ALA A 137 17.16 -5.83 16.16
CA ALA A 137 15.83 -6.44 16.00
C ALA A 137 15.16 -5.98 14.70
N ILE A 138 15.30 -4.71 14.38
CA ILE A 138 14.77 -4.13 13.13
C ILE A 138 15.42 -4.83 11.92
N SER A 139 16.74 -4.95 11.92
CA SER A 139 17.47 -5.68 10.87
C SER A 139 17.04 -7.14 10.77
N ALA A 140 16.86 -7.83 11.90
CA ALA A 140 16.45 -9.24 11.90
C ALA A 140 15.03 -9.43 11.28
N TRP A 141 14.10 -8.54 11.55
CA TRP A 141 12.78 -8.58 10.91
C TRP A 141 12.85 -8.25 9.41
N ALA A 142 13.69 -7.29 9.02
CA ALA A 142 13.89 -6.93 7.63
C ALA A 142 14.52 -8.08 6.82
N GLU A 143 15.56 -8.72 7.34
CA GLU A 143 16.19 -9.90 6.74
C GLU A 143 15.19 -11.06 6.59
N ARG A 144 14.36 -11.30 7.61
CA ARG A 144 13.33 -12.33 7.55
C ARG A 144 12.31 -12.05 6.45
N ALA A 145 11.75 -10.82 6.39
CA ALA A 145 10.80 -10.42 5.36
C ALA A 145 11.41 -10.46 3.95
N PHE A 146 12.69 -10.12 3.82
CA PHE A 146 13.43 -10.22 2.57
C PHE A 146 13.60 -11.68 2.13
N ALA A 147 14.01 -12.57 3.03
CA ALA A 147 14.18 -14.01 2.75
C ALA A 147 12.84 -14.67 2.37
N GLU A 148 11.75 -14.29 3.00
CA GLU A 148 10.39 -14.77 2.71
C GLU A 148 9.80 -14.14 1.43
N ARG A 149 10.47 -13.18 0.80
CA ARG A 149 10.01 -12.44 -0.39
C ARG A 149 8.61 -11.80 -0.22
N THR A 150 8.27 -11.42 0.99
CA THR A 150 6.96 -10.85 1.32
C THR A 150 6.92 -9.32 1.17
N GLY A 151 8.10 -8.69 0.96
CA GLY A 151 8.25 -7.24 0.83
C GLY A 151 7.77 -6.49 2.07
N ALA A 152 7.43 -5.21 1.92
CA ALA A 152 7.02 -4.36 3.04
C ALA A 152 5.75 -4.86 3.77
N ARG A 153 4.86 -5.58 3.10
CA ARG A 153 3.68 -6.17 3.74
C ARG A 153 4.04 -7.24 4.77
N GLY A 154 5.10 -8.00 4.51
CA GLY A 154 5.60 -9.03 5.42
C GLY A 154 6.17 -8.48 6.72
N LEU A 155 6.66 -7.23 6.73
CA LEU A 155 7.21 -6.62 7.94
C LEU A 155 6.20 -6.56 9.09
N ALA A 156 5.00 -6.06 8.83
CA ALA A 156 3.96 -5.98 9.85
C ALA A 156 3.61 -7.37 10.40
N THR A 157 3.52 -8.37 9.52
CA THR A 157 3.24 -9.76 9.92
C THR A 157 4.40 -10.33 10.74
N ALA A 158 5.65 -10.13 10.33
CA ALA A 158 6.83 -10.64 11.05
C ALA A 158 6.94 -10.05 12.47
N VAL A 159 6.68 -8.74 12.60
CA VAL A 159 6.66 -8.04 13.90
C VAL A 159 5.52 -8.57 14.78
N GLU A 160 4.31 -8.66 14.23
CA GLU A 160 3.12 -9.16 14.95
C GLU A 160 3.30 -10.60 15.43
N ASP A 161 3.78 -11.50 14.57
CA ASP A 161 4.03 -12.90 14.93
C ASP A 161 5.06 -13.04 16.05
N THR A 162 6.09 -12.19 16.03
CA THR A 162 7.12 -12.17 17.08
C THR A 162 6.55 -11.72 18.43
N LEU A 163 5.72 -10.69 18.42
CA LEU A 163 5.27 -10.00 19.64
C LEU A 163 3.91 -10.46 20.15
N ARG A 164 3.17 -11.29 19.42
CA ARG A 164 1.83 -11.76 19.79
C ARG A 164 1.77 -12.36 21.18
N GLY A 165 2.71 -13.23 21.54
CA GLY A 165 2.79 -13.83 22.86
C GLY A 165 3.03 -12.81 23.96
N PHE A 166 3.89 -11.83 23.70
CA PHE A 166 4.18 -10.76 24.65
C PHE A 166 2.99 -9.83 24.86
N LYS A 167 2.22 -9.50 23.82
CA LYS A 167 0.98 -8.73 23.92
C LYS A 167 -0.05 -9.40 24.84
N TYR A 168 -0.08 -10.71 24.88
CA TYR A 168 -1.02 -11.46 25.71
C TYR A 168 -0.55 -11.61 27.15
N GLU A 169 0.73 -11.92 27.37
CA GLU A 169 1.24 -12.31 28.68
C GLU A 169 1.76 -11.12 29.54
N LEU A 170 2.25 -10.04 28.92
CA LEU A 170 2.81 -8.91 29.68
C LEU A 170 1.76 -8.06 30.42
N PRO A 171 0.56 -7.80 29.87
CA PRO A 171 -0.47 -7.11 30.61
C PRO A 171 -0.79 -7.81 31.94
N GLY A 172 -0.61 -7.10 33.05
CA GLY A 172 -0.86 -7.67 34.40
C GLY A 172 0.27 -8.53 34.97
N SER A 173 1.39 -8.74 34.26
CA SER A 173 2.57 -9.47 34.78
C SER A 173 3.41 -8.66 35.80
N GLY A 174 3.11 -7.36 35.98
CA GLY A 174 3.89 -6.45 36.81
C GLY A 174 5.15 -5.92 36.14
N ARG A 175 5.37 -6.23 34.84
CA ARG A 175 6.47 -5.69 34.06
C ARG A 175 5.99 -4.45 33.30
N ASP A 176 6.79 -3.42 33.36
CA ASP A 176 6.54 -2.09 32.79
C ASP A 176 7.37 -1.79 31.53
N SER A 177 8.26 -2.72 31.14
CA SER A 177 9.14 -2.51 29.99
C SER A 177 9.49 -3.80 29.26
N LEU A 178 9.68 -3.69 27.94
CA LEU A 178 10.14 -4.76 27.06
C LEU A 178 11.18 -4.23 26.08
N ARG A 179 12.40 -4.78 26.13
CA ARG A 179 13.41 -4.50 25.12
C ARG A 179 13.47 -5.63 24.11
N VAL A 180 13.16 -5.31 22.86
CA VAL A 180 13.18 -6.26 21.74
C VAL A 180 14.57 -6.26 21.10
N THR A 181 15.19 -7.43 21.06
CA THR A 181 16.52 -7.68 20.50
C THR A 181 16.45 -8.70 19.36
N ALA A 182 17.53 -8.86 18.60
CA ALA A 182 17.59 -9.88 17.55
C ALA A 182 17.37 -11.30 18.09
N ASP A 183 17.90 -11.62 19.28
CA ASP A 183 17.70 -12.93 19.91
C ASP A 183 16.22 -13.19 20.23
N LEU A 184 15.48 -12.15 20.66
CA LEU A 184 14.05 -12.23 20.89
C LEU A 184 13.30 -12.47 19.56
N VAL A 185 13.71 -11.81 18.50
CA VAL A 185 13.12 -12.01 17.16
C VAL A 185 13.35 -13.42 16.66
N ALA A 186 14.55 -13.98 16.89
CA ALA A 186 14.91 -15.34 16.47
C ALA A 186 14.16 -16.42 17.26
N ASP A 187 14.00 -16.25 18.58
CA ASP A 187 13.33 -17.19 19.48
C ASP A 187 12.35 -16.46 20.42
N SER A 188 11.24 -16.00 19.87
CA SER A 188 10.23 -15.25 20.62
C SER A 188 9.59 -16.05 21.75
N ARG A 189 9.37 -17.36 21.55
CA ARG A 189 8.79 -18.24 22.57
C ARG A 189 9.72 -18.49 23.75
N GLY A 190 10.99 -18.79 23.46
CA GLY A 190 11.99 -18.95 24.49
C GLY A 190 12.30 -17.67 25.26
N ALA A 191 12.31 -16.54 24.55
CA ALA A 191 12.47 -15.22 25.18
C ALA A 191 11.30 -14.90 26.11
N LEU A 192 10.05 -15.17 25.70
CA LEU A 192 8.87 -14.98 26.54
C LEU A 192 8.92 -15.88 27.79
N ALA A 193 9.26 -17.16 27.66
CA ALA A 193 9.37 -18.07 28.77
C ALA A 193 10.42 -17.63 29.80
N ARG A 194 11.58 -17.15 29.32
CA ARG A 194 12.65 -16.57 30.20
C ARG A 194 12.21 -15.28 30.87
N LEU A 195 11.36 -14.51 30.24
CA LEU A 195 10.89 -13.24 30.79
C LEU A 195 9.85 -13.47 31.92
N LEU A 196 9.06 -14.53 31.86
CA LEU A 196 7.98 -14.85 32.80
C LEU A 196 8.44 -15.74 33.96
N SER A 197 9.62 -16.36 33.86
CA SER A 197 10.27 -17.15 34.95
C SER A 197 10.96 -16.24 35.96
#